data_5cbc9ec9e8544bb2f28f3248a06a27e0
#
_entry.id   5cbc9ec9e8544bb2f28f3248a06a27e0
#
_cell.length_a   1.000
_cell.length_b   1.000
_cell.length_c   1.000
_cell.angle_alpha   90.00
_cell.angle_beta   90.00
_cell.angle_gamma   90.00
#
_symmetry.space_group_name_H-M   'P 1'
#
loop_
_entity.id
_entity.type
_entity.pdbx_description
1 polymer ?
#
loop_
_entity_poly.entity_id
_entity_poly.type
_entity_poly.pdbx_seq_one_letter_code
_entity_poly.pdbx_strand_id
1 'polypeptide(L)'
;MSQTTEQTAHRVVIIGGGFGGLYAAQTLGNAPVQVTLIDKRNFHLFQPLLYQVATGSLSPADISSPLRSILSRYKNVQVLMEEAIDVDPERQTVLLQGMELGYDTLIVATGVSHHYFGNDHWAPDAPGLKTIEDALEMRRRIFMAFEAAEKETDPQKRLAWMTFVIVGGGPTGVELAGAIAELAHKTLKHDFHVIDTAESQILLVEAMDRILPPYPAELSASAAESLSRLGVTVQT
;
A
#
# COMPACT_ATOMS: atom_id res chain seq x y z
N MET A 1 -46.11 -1.90 -35.98
CA MET A 1 -45.57 -2.06 -34.61
C MET A 1 -44.08 -2.33 -34.77
N SER A 2 -43.25 -1.31 -34.59
CA SER A 2 -41.79 -1.40 -34.72
C SER A 2 -41.29 -2.00 -33.42
N GLN A 3 -40.76 -3.23 -33.45
CA GLN A 3 -40.04 -3.80 -32.35
C GLN A 3 -38.70 -3.06 -32.26
N THR A 4 -38.60 -2.13 -31.34
CA THR A 4 -37.33 -1.56 -30.90
C THR A 4 -36.61 -2.71 -30.18
N THR A 5 -35.67 -3.35 -30.84
CA THR A 5 -34.66 -4.21 -30.18
C THR A 5 -33.95 -3.32 -29.15
N GLU A 6 -34.26 -3.49 -27.89
CA GLU A 6 -33.43 -2.95 -26.80
C GLU A 6 -32.02 -3.52 -27.00
N GLN A 7 -31.16 -2.71 -27.57
CA GLN A 7 -29.74 -3.02 -27.69
C GLN A 7 -29.20 -3.03 -26.26
N THR A 8 -28.95 -4.19 -25.70
CA THR A 8 -28.37 -4.31 -24.36
C THR A 8 -27.05 -3.56 -24.35
N ALA A 9 -26.91 -2.61 -23.44
CA ALA A 9 -25.70 -1.79 -23.35
C ALA A 9 -24.48 -2.69 -23.09
N HIS A 10 -23.37 -2.41 -23.76
CA HIS A 10 -22.11 -3.13 -23.64
C HIS A 10 -21.66 -3.14 -22.18
N ARG A 11 -21.37 -4.34 -21.62
CA ARG A 11 -21.05 -4.54 -20.20
C ARG A 11 -19.55 -4.58 -20.00
N VAL A 12 -19.04 -3.66 -19.21
CA VAL A 12 -17.64 -3.62 -18.82
C VAL A 12 -17.51 -4.00 -17.33
N VAL A 13 -16.77 -5.06 -17.07
CA VAL A 13 -16.44 -5.46 -15.70
C VAL A 13 -15.00 -5.06 -15.41
N ILE A 14 -14.77 -4.42 -14.26
CA ILE A 14 -13.46 -4.00 -13.77
C ILE A 14 -13.20 -4.70 -12.44
N ILE A 15 -12.11 -5.46 -12.35
CA ILE A 15 -11.68 -6.12 -11.11
C ILE A 15 -10.58 -5.30 -10.46
N GLY A 16 -10.85 -4.74 -9.28
CA GLY A 16 -9.94 -3.93 -8.47
C GLY A 16 -10.25 -2.45 -8.51
N GLY A 17 -10.46 -1.84 -7.33
CA GLY A 17 -10.76 -0.41 -7.10
C GLY A 17 -9.52 0.43 -6.76
N GLY A 18 -8.31 -0.07 -7.06
CA GLY A 18 -7.06 0.67 -6.98
C GLY A 18 -6.96 1.78 -8.04
N PHE A 19 -5.75 2.29 -8.27
CA PHE A 19 -5.54 3.38 -9.25
C PHE A 19 -6.04 3.00 -10.64
N GLY A 20 -5.63 1.84 -11.18
CA GLY A 20 -6.01 1.43 -12.53
C GLY A 20 -7.51 1.29 -12.70
N GLY A 21 -8.18 0.57 -11.80
CA GLY A 21 -9.63 0.33 -11.91
C GLY A 21 -10.46 1.58 -11.64
N LEU A 22 -10.08 2.40 -10.67
CA LEU A 22 -10.77 3.67 -10.41
C LEU A 22 -10.71 4.61 -11.62
N TYR A 23 -9.53 4.82 -12.20
CA TYR A 23 -9.39 5.68 -13.38
C TYR A 23 -10.08 5.10 -14.61
N ALA A 24 -10.07 3.78 -14.80
CA ALA A 24 -10.85 3.13 -15.87
C ALA A 24 -12.35 3.37 -15.69
N ALA A 25 -12.88 3.19 -14.46
CA ALA A 25 -14.29 3.46 -14.16
C ALA A 25 -14.67 4.92 -14.39
N GLN A 26 -13.82 5.86 -13.99
CA GLN A 26 -14.04 7.30 -14.21
C GLN A 26 -14.03 7.66 -15.71
N THR A 27 -13.11 7.10 -16.48
CA THR A 27 -12.99 7.34 -17.92
C THR A 27 -14.23 6.83 -18.67
N LEU A 28 -14.77 5.68 -18.25
CA LEU A 28 -15.96 5.07 -18.81
C LEU A 28 -17.28 5.67 -18.25
N GLY A 29 -17.18 6.54 -17.26
CA GLY A 29 -18.32 7.03 -16.46
C GLY A 29 -19.40 7.79 -17.20
N ASN A 30 -19.18 8.22 -18.46
CA ASN A 30 -20.19 8.86 -19.31
C ASN A 30 -20.27 8.20 -20.70
N ALA A 31 -19.60 7.06 -20.88
CA ALA A 31 -19.67 6.28 -22.10
C ALA A 31 -21.01 5.51 -22.19
N PRO A 32 -21.47 5.13 -23.40
CA PRO A 32 -22.70 4.38 -23.59
C PRO A 32 -22.51 2.88 -23.27
N VAL A 33 -21.96 2.59 -22.09
CA VAL A 33 -21.68 1.24 -21.57
C VAL A 33 -22.19 1.13 -20.13
N GLN A 34 -22.39 -0.10 -19.66
CA GLN A 34 -22.63 -0.38 -18.25
C GLN A 34 -21.32 -0.84 -17.61
N VAL A 35 -20.88 -0.19 -16.55
CA VAL A 35 -19.64 -0.49 -15.85
C VAL A 35 -19.94 -1.09 -14.48
N THR A 36 -19.37 -2.25 -14.18
CA THR A 36 -19.38 -2.84 -12.85
C THR A 36 -17.95 -2.92 -12.33
N LEU A 37 -17.65 -2.14 -11.29
CA LEU A 37 -16.38 -2.19 -10.58
C LEU A 37 -16.53 -3.13 -9.38
N ILE A 38 -15.69 -4.16 -9.33
CA ILE A 38 -15.65 -5.14 -8.24
C ILE A 38 -14.39 -4.89 -7.43
N ASP A 39 -14.53 -4.76 -6.12
CA ASP A 39 -13.39 -4.72 -5.20
C ASP A 39 -13.77 -5.39 -3.88
N LYS A 40 -12.86 -6.14 -3.29
CA LYS A 40 -13.06 -6.77 -1.98
C LYS A 40 -13.16 -5.76 -0.84
N ARG A 41 -12.76 -4.52 -1.09
CA ARG A 41 -12.88 -3.37 -0.19
C ARG A 41 -13.67 -2.26 -0.87
N ASN A 42 -14.55 -1.60 -0.15
CA ASN A 42 -15.33 -0.51 -0.73
C ASN A 42 -14.65 0.86 -0.61
N PHE A 43 -13.34 0.91 -0.77
CA PHE A 43 -12.61 2.18 -0.74
C PHE A 43 -11.40 2.15 -1.67
N HIS A 44 -11.10 3.31 -2.23
CA HIS A 44 -9.84 3.57 -2.91
C HIS A 44 -8.79 3.93 -1.87
N LEU A 45 -7.64 3.27 -1.94
CA LEU A 45 -6.49 3.53 -1.08
C LEU A 45 -5.41 4.28 -1.86
N PHE A 46 -5.01 5.45 -1.36
CA PHE A 46 -3.87 6.18 -1.88
C PHE A 46 -2.58 5.61 -1.32
N GLN A 47 -2.16 4.46 -1.88
CA GLN A 47 -0.99 3.67 -1.42
C GLN A 47 0.31 4.46 -1.24
N PRO A 48 0.64 5.49 -2.05
CA PRO A 48 1.89 6.25 -1.86
C PRO A 48 2.05 6.88 -0.48
N LEU A 49 0.98 7.06 0.29
CA LEU A 49 1.04 7.61 1.64
C LEU A 49 0.91 6.57 2.76
N LEU A 50 0.96 5.27 2.44
CA LEU A 50 0.87 4.20 3.47
C LEU A 50 1.99 4.29 4.50
N TYR A 51 3.21 4.68 4.11
CA TYR A 51 4.33 4.84 5.03
C TYR A 51 4.07 5.91 6.10
N GLN A 52 3.29 6.96 5.78
CA GLN A 52 2.91 7.98 6.74
C GLN A 52 1.87 7.47 7.75
N VAL A 53 1.00 6.53 7.35
CA VAL A 53 0.13 5.82 8.30
C VAL A 53 0.95 4.89 9.19
N ALA A 54 1.90 4.16 8.60
CA ALA A 54 2.79 3.27 9.34
C ALA A 54 3.68 3.98 10.37
N THR A 55 4.01 5.25 10.16
CA THR A 55 4.79 6.08 11.07
C THR A 55 3.93 7.02 11.94
N GLY A 56 2.60 6.97 11.81
CA GLY A 56 1.67 7.73 12.64
C GLY A 56 1.46 9.18 12.23
N SER A 57 2.03 9.63 11.11
CA SER A 57 1.88 11.01 10.62
C SER A 57 0.49 11.26 9.99
N LEU A 58 -0.15 10.22 9.46
CA LEU A 58 -1.51 10.25 8.91
C LEU A 58 -2.40 9.17 9.53
N SER A 59 -3.70 9.40 9.50
CA SER A 59 -4.69 8.37 9.81
C SER A 59 -5.06 7.58 8.54
N PRO A 60 -5.57 6.34 8.66
CA PRO A 60 -6.10 5.60 7.51
C PRO A 60 -7.18 6.37 6.72
N ALA A 61 -7.96 7.21 7.40
CA ALA A 61 -9.03 8.00 6.77
C ALA A 61 -8.49 9.09 5.84
N ASP A 62 -7.28 9.59 6.09
CA ASP A 62 -6.66 10.65 5.28
C ASP A 62 -6.26 10.15 3.88
N ILE A 63 -6.03 8.83 3.74
CA ILE A 63 -5.54 8.21 2.51
C ILE A 63 -6.53 7.22 1.88
N SER A 64 -7.75 7.13 2.41
CA SER A 64 -8.80 6.25 1.87
C SER A 64 -10.10 6.99 1.63
N SER A 65 -10.75 6.66 0.52
CA SER A 65 -12.02 7.26 0.14
C SER A 65 -12.99 6.21 -0.40
N PRO A 66 -14.27 6.21 0.03
CA PRO A 66 -15.23 5.23 -0.45
C PRO A 66 -15.41 5.29 -1.97
N LEU A 67 -15.25 4.14 -2.65
CA LEU A 67 -15.39 4.04 -4.12
C LEU A 67 -16.77 4.52 -4.59
N ARG A 68 -17.84 4.16 -3.86
CA ARG A 68 -19.21 4.61 -4.20
C ARG A 68 -19.34 6.13 -4.12
N SER A 69 -18.68 6.78 -3.19
CA SER A 69 -18.69 8.25 -3.07
C SER A 69 -17.99 8.90 -4.26
N ILE A 70 -16.79 8.41 -4.61
CA ILE A 70 -16.00 8.93 -5.73
C ILE A 70 -16.74 8.78 -7.06
N LEU A 71 -17.42 7.64 -7.26
CA LEU A 71 -18.08 7.26 -8.51
C LEU A 71 -19.56 7.64 -8.58
N SER A 72 -20.13 8.22 -7.53
CA SER A 72 -21.57 8.54 -7.40
C SER A 72 -22.15 9.42 -8.51
N ARG A 73 -21.32 10.26 -9.12
CA ARG A 73 -21.71 11.13 -10.24
C ARG A 73 -21.93 10.39 -11.56
N TYR A 74 -21.47 9.16 -11.70
CA TYR A 74 -21.56 8.36 -12.92
C TYR A 74 -22.70 7.36 -12.81
N LYS A 75 -23.81 7.62 -13.51
CA LYS A 75 -25.04 6.81 -13.42
C LYS A 75 -24.89 5.42 -14.03
N ASN A 76 -23.95 5.25 -14.95
CA ASN A 76 -23.67 3.99 -15.64
C ASN A 76 -22.60 3.13 -14.91
N VAL A 77 -22.11 3.56 -13.75
CA VAL A 77 -21.08 2.84 -12.95
C VAL A 77 -21.69 2.31 -11.67
N GLN A 78 -21.62 1.00 -11.49
CA GLN A 78 -22.00 0.29 -10.27
C GLN A 78 -20.73 -0.20 -9.56
N VAL A 79 -20.71 -0.13 -8.23
CA VAL A 79 -19.64 -0.70 -7.40
C VAL A 79 -20.19 -1.88 -6.63
N LEU A 80 -19.53 -3.04 -6.77
CA LEU A 80 -19.80 -4.24 -5.97
C LEU A 80 -18.64 -4.47 -5.01
N MET A 81 -18.96 -4.63 -3.72
CA MET A 81 -17.99 -5.06 -2.71
C MET A 81 -18.02 -6.58 -2.66
N GLU A 82 -17.19 -7.19 -3.49
CA GLU A 82 -17.07 -8.64 -3.64
C GLU A 82 -15.63 -9.01 -4.03
N GLU A 83 -15.27 -10.27 -3.82
CA GLU A 83 -14.01 -10.81 -4.28
C GLU A 83 -14.21 -11.61 -5.58
N ALA A 84 -13.44 -11.24 -6.62
CA ALA A 84 -13.37 -12.04 -7.84
C ALA A 84 -12.50 -13.28 -7.55
N ILE A 85 -13.11 -14.46 -7.65
CA ILE A 85 -12.47 -15.75 -7.32
C ILE A 85 -11.77 -16.30 -8.56
N ASP A 86 -12.45 -16.21 -9.72
CA ASP A 86 -11.95 -16.76 -10.97
C ASP A 86 -12.58 -16.01 -12.17
N VAL A 87 -12.03 -16.23 -13.35
CA VAL A 87 -12.53 -15.71 -14.62
C VAL A 87 -12.63 -16.85 -15.61
N ASP A 88 -13.81 -17.02 -16.22
CA ASP A 88 -14.03 -17.89 -17.35
C ASP A 88 -14.06 -17.06 -18.66
N PRO A 89 -12.94 -17.01 -19.42
CA PRO A 89 -12.87 -16.22 -20.65
C PRO A 89 -13.75 -16.77 -21.79
N GLU A 90 -14.02 -18.08 -21.82
CA GLU A 90 -14.83 -18.69 -22.87
C GLU A 90 -16.30 -18.30 -22.70
N ARG A 91 -16.78 -18.32 -21.46
CA ARG A 91 -18.15 -17.88 -21.12
C ARG A 91 -18.26 -16.37 -20.90
N GLN A 92 -17.14 -15.63 -20.95
CA GLN A 92 -17.06 -14.20 -20.62
C GLN A 92 -17.72 -13.89 -19.27
N THR A 93 -17.30 -14.60 -18.23
CA THR A 93 -17.91 -14.55 -16.90
C THR A 93 -16.84 -14.40 -15.82
N VAL A 94 -17.08 -13.50 -14.86
CA VAL A 94 -16.31 -13.40 -13.61
C VAL A 94 -17.07 -14.16 -12.52
N LEU A 95 -16.37 -15.06 -11.83
CA LEU A 95 -16.90 -15.83 -10.71
C LEU A 95 -16.68 -15.06 -9.42
N LEU A 96 -17.74 -14.79 -8.69
CA LEU A 96 -17.74 -14.16 -7.38
C LEU A 96 -18.24 -15.13 -6.31
N GLN A 97 -18.15 -14.77 -5.05
CA GLN A 97 -18.67 -15.64 -3.99
C GLN A 97 -20.20 -15.73 -4.06
N GLY A 98 -20.71 -16.82 -4.62
CA GLY A 98 -22.14 -17.11 -4.71
C GLY A 98 -22.87 -16.51 -5.91
N MET A 99 -22.17 -15.86 -6.86
CA MET A 99 -22.78 -15.35 -8.10
C MET A 99 -21.79 -15.33 -9.27
N GLU A 100 -22.31 -15.30 -10.48
CA GLU A 100 -21.55 -15.10 -11.72
C GLU A 100 -21.94 -13.75 -12.34
N LEU A 101 -20.96 -13.05 -12.90
CA LEU A 101 -21.17 -11.77 -13.57
C LEU A 101 -20.62 -11.83 -14.99
N GLY A 102 -21.53 -11.79 -15.98
CA GLY A 102 -21.16 -11.78 -17.39
C GLY A 102 -20.63 -10.43 -17.86
N TYR A 103 -19.66 -10.43 -18.77
CA TYR A 103 -19.07 -9.23 -19.35
C TYR A 103 -18.93 -9.35 -20.89
N ASP A 104 -18.84 -8.19 -21.54
CA ASP A 104 -18.44 -8.06 -22.93
C ASP A 104 -16.99 -7.56 -23.04
N THR A 105 -16.54 -6.81 -22.04
CA THR A 105 -15.14 -6.40 -21.85
C THR A 105 -14.75 -6.56 -20.38
N LEU A 106 -13.58 -7.13 -20.12
CA LEU A 106 -13.00 -7.27 -18.77
C LEU A 106 -11.75 -6.43 -18.65
N ILE A 107 -11.65 -5.66 -17.56
CA ILE A 107 -10.44 -4.93 -17.15
C ILE A 107 -9.94 -5.54 -15.85
N VAL A 108 -8.75 -6.13 -15.87
CA VAL A 108 -8.09 -6.70 -14.70
C VAL A 108 -7.12 -5.67 -14.12
N ALA A 109 -7.48 -5.11 -12.95
CA ALA A 109 -6.73 -4.05 -12.27
C ALA A 109 -6.46 -4.40 -10.79
N THR A 110 -6.14 -5.66 -10.51
CA THR A 110 -6.00 -6.24 -9.16
C THR A 110 -4.79 -5.74 -8.38
N GLY A 111 -3.88 -5.00 -9.03
CA GLY A 111 -2.65 -4.50 -8.41
C GLY A 111 -1.62 -5.60 -8.17
N VAL A 112 -0.74 -5.35 -7.20
CA VAL A 112 0.33 -6.28 -6.80
C VAL A 112 0.40 -6.37 -5.28
N SER A 113 0.84 -7.53 -4.78
CA SER A 113 1.19 -7.74 -3.38
C SER A 113 2.71 -7.69 -3.19
N HIS A 114 3.16 -7.71 -1.93
CA HIS A 114 4.57 -7.92 -1.59
C HIS A 114 4.96 -9.38 -1.88
N HIS A 115 6.26 -9.60 -2.10
CA HIS A 115 6.81 -10.90 -2.42
C HIS A 115 8.10 -11.15 -1.62
N TYR A 116 8.21 -12.32 -1.02
CA TYR A 116 9.38 -12.70 -0.20
C TYR A 116 10.39 -13.58 -0.95
N PHE A 117 10.29 -13.69 -2.28
CA PHE A 117 11.21 -14.44 -3.13
C PHE A 117 11.43 -15.90 -2.68
N GLY A 118 10.35 -16.55 -2.24
CA GLY A 118 10.37 -17.92 -1.72
C GLY A 118 10.69 -18.04 -0.22
N ASN A 119 10.87 -16.91 0.47
CA ASN A 119 11.14 -16.87 1.91
C ASN A 119 9.90 -16.42 2.70
N ASP A 120 8.75 -17.00 2.43
CA ASP A 120 7.46 -16.60 3.04
C ASP A 120 7.46 -16.73 4.57
N HIS A 121 8.39 -17.52 5.13
CA HIS A 121 8.62 -17.62 6.57
C HIS A 121 9.13 -16.32 7.22
N TRP A 122 9.56 -15.32 6.44
CA TRP A 122 9.94 -14.00 6.94
C TRP A 122 8.72 -13.11 7.25
N ALA A 123 7.55 -13.41 6.69
CA ALA A 123 6.37 -12.55 6.82
C ALA A 123 5.99 -12.19 8.26
N PRO A 124 6.08 -13.10 9.26
CA PRO A 124 5.79 -12.75 10.66
C PRO A 124 6.73 -11.71 11.25
N ASP A 125 8.01 -11.71 10.85
CA ASP A 125 9.03 -10.82 11.38
C ASP A 125 9.19 -9.55 10.54
N ALA A 126 8.99 -9.64 9.23
CA ALA A 126 9.15 -8.56 8.27
C ALA A 126 7.85 -8.30 7.50
N PRO A 127 6.84 -7.64 8.10
CA PRO A 127 5.57 -7.36 7.43
C PRO A 127 5.79 -6.46 6.20
N GLY A 128 5.05 -6.76 5.13
CA GLY A 128 5.00 -5.89 3.96
C GLY A 128 4.21 -4.60 4.21
N LEU A 129 4.17 -3.70 3.22
CA LEU A 129 3.41 -2.44 3.29
C LEU A 129 2.63 -2.23 2.00
N LYS A 130 1.43 -2.81 1.93
CA LYS A 130 0.52 -2.72 0.77
C LYS A 130 -0.92 -2.39 1.14
N THR A 131 -1.31 -2.65 2.37
CA THR A 131 -2.67 -2.48 2.86
C THR A 131 -2.70 -1.57 4.09
N ILE A 132 -3.88 -1.08 4.44
CA ILE A 132 -4.07 -0.30 5.69
C ILE A 132 -3.71 -1.17 6.90
N GLU A 133 -4.08 -2.43 6.88
CA GLU A 133 -3.81 -3.40 7.94
C GLU A 133 -2.30 -3.58 8.15
N ASP A 134 -1.54 -3.69 7.05
CA ASP A 134 -0.07 -3.73 7.11
C ASP A 134 0.50 -2.46 7.75
N ALA A 135 0.02 -1.30 7.33
CA ALA A 135 0.47 -0.02 7.89
C ALA A 135 0.16 0.12 9.38
N LEU A 136 -1.03 -0.31 9.82
CA LEU A 136 -1.42 -0.30 11.24
C LEU A 136 -0.61 -1.29 12.07
N GLU A 137 -0.34 -2.48 11.56
CA GLU A 137 0.52 -3.46 12.25
C GLU A 137 1.95 -2.95 12.34
N MET A 138 2.50 -2.38 11.28
CA MET A 138 3.82 -1.77 11.28
C MET A 138 3.89 -0.61 12.29
N ARG A 139 2.88 0.27 12.30
CA ARG A 139 2.73 1.35 13.28
C ARG A 139 2.76 0.80 14.71
N ARG A 140 1.94 -0.22 14.97
CA ARG A 140 1.91 -0.86 16.29
C ARG A 140 3.29 -1.37 16.71
N ARG A 141 4.01 -2.04 15.81
CA ARG A 141 5.36 -2.57 16.10
C ARG A 141 6.36 -1.45 16.40
N ILE A 142 6.37 -0.40 15.58
CA ILE A 142 7.30 0.73 15.76
C ILE A 142 7.09 1.38 17.14
N PHE A 143 5.86 1.75 17.48
CA PHE A 143 5.59 2.41 18.76
C PHE A 143 5.79 1.48 19.96
N MET A 144 5.40 0.20 19.84
CA MET A 144 5.64 -0.79 20.89
C MET A 144 7.13 -1.07 21.13
N ALA A 145 7.97 -0.93 20.11
CA ALA A 145 9.43 -1.06 20.27
C ALA A 145 9.99 0.06 21.15
N PHE A 146 9.58 1.32 20.98
CA PHE A 146 9.96 2.42 21.87
C PHE A 146 9.44 2.22 23.28
N GLU A 147 8.20 1.79 23.45
CA GLU A 147 7.62 1.47 24.76
C GLU A 147 8.34 0.31 25.47
N ALA A 148 8.83 -0.66 24.72
CA ALA A 148 9.66 -1.74 25.27
C ALA A 148 11.05 -1.24 25.67
N ALA A 149 11.67 -0.40 24.84
CA ALA A 149 12.97 0.21 25.12
C ALA A 149 12.93 1.06 26.39
N GLU A 150 11.85 1.84 26.61
CA GLU A 150 11.67 2.69 27.79
C GLU A 150 11.72 1.89 29.11
N LYS A 151 11.23 0.65 29.09
CA LYS A 151 11.16 -0.25 30.25
C LYS A 151 12.38 -1.15 30.39
N GLU A 152 13.22 -1.26 29.36
CA GLU A 152 14.34 -2.20 29.35
C GLU A 152 15.53 -1.62 30.15
N THR A 153 16.07 -2.44 31.01
CA THR A 153 17.22 -2.06 31.87
C THR A 153 18.57 -2.45 31.29
N ASP A 154 18.59 -3.49 30.42
CA ASP A 154 19.79 -3.92 29.71
C ASP A 154 20.06 -3.00 28.51
N PRO A 155 21.21 -2.28 28.48
CA PRO A 155 21.50 -1.35 27.38
C PRO A 155 21.56 -2.01 25.99
N GLN A 156 22.02 -3.27 25.90
CA GLN A 156 22.10 -3.96 24.61
C GLN A 156 20.72 -4.35 24.09
N LYS A 157 19.83 -4.82 24.97
CA LYS A 157 18.45 -5.12 24.61
C LYS A 157 17.67 -3.85 24.29
N ARG A 158 17.92 -2.77 25.03
CA ARG A 158 17.34 -1.45 24.76
C ARG A 158 17.69 -0.97 23.36
N LEU A 159 18.96 -1.04 22.97
CA LEU A 159 19.40 -0.68 21.62
C LEU A 159 18.76 -1.61 20.56
N ALA A 160 18.63 -2.90 20.84
CA ALA A 160 17.96 -3.83 19.94
C ALA A 160 16.49 -3.43 19.69
N TRP A 161 15.74 -2.99 20.71
CA TRP A 161 14.40 -2.46 20.54
C TRP A 161 14.35 -1.17 19.70
N MET A 162 15.38 -0.34 19.76
CA MET A 162 15.50 0.89 18.98
C MET A 162 16.22 0.71 17.63
N THR A 163 16.41 -0.54 17.18
CA THR A 163 17.02 -0.84 15.88
C THR A 163 15.92 -1.27 14.89
N PHE A 164 15.74 -0.49 13.84
CA PHE A 164 14.76 -0.72 12.79
C PHE A 164 15.46 -1.12 11.49
N VAL A 165 15.13 -2.30 10.97
CA VAL A 165 15.68 -2.81 9.72
C VAL A 165 14.59 -2.79 8.65
N ILE A 166 14.85 -2.08 7.57
CA ILE A 166 13.97 -1.99 6.40
C ILE A 166 14.64 -2.77 5.26
N VAL A 167 13.93 -3.75 4.70
CA VAL A 167 14.44 -4.59 3.60
C VAL A 167 13.82 -4.14 2.28
N GLY A 168 14.70 -3.77 1.35
CA GLY A 168 14.36 -3.30 0.02
C GLY A 168 14.52 -1.79 -0.16
N GLY A 169 15.45 -1.40 -1.01
CA GLY A 169 15.79 0.00 -1.34
C GLY A 169 14.94 0.60 -2.46
N GLY A 170 13.75 0.08 -2.72
CA GLY A 170 12.77 0.70 -3.63
C GLY A 170 12.11 1.94 -2.99
N PRO A 171 11.20 2.64 -3.73
CA PRO A 171 10.55 3.86 -3.24
C PRO A 171 9.93 3.71 -1.84
N THR A 172 9.17 2.65 -1.60
CA THR A 172 8.52 2.40 -0.31
C THR A 172 9.52 2.27 0.85
N GLY A 173 10.64 1.53 0.63
CA GLY A 173 11.65 1.36 1.69
C GLY A 173 12.40 2.66 1.97
N VAL A 174 12.71 3.44 0.95
CA VAL A 174 13.37 4.75 1.07
C VAL A 174 12.46 5.74 1.85
N GLU A 175 11.18 5.81 1.49
CA GLU A 175 10.20 6.66 2.17
C GLU A 175 9.99 6.23 3.63
N LEU A 176 9.84 4.93 3.86
CA LEU A 176 9.65 4.38 5.21
C LEU A 176 10.87 4.61 6.10
N ALA A 177 12.09 4.38 5.59
CA ALA A 177 13.32 4.59 6.33
C ALA A 177 13.49 6.06 6.74
N GLY A 178 13.25 7.00 5.80
CA GLY A 178 13.25 8.43 6.08
C GLY A 178 12.21 8.82 7.13
N ALA A 179 10.99 8.31 7.01
CA ALA A 179 9.91 8.64 7.94
C ALA A 179 10.15 8.06 9.36
N ILE A 180 10.70 6.85 9.48
CA ILE A 180 11.08 6.29 10.80
C ILE A 180 12.23 7.12 11.42
N ALA A 181 13.21 7.54 10.63
CA ALA A 181 14.29 8.40 11.11
C ALA A 181 13.76 9.75 11.62
N GLU A 182 12.85 10.38 10.89
CA GLU A 182 12.22 11.63 11.34
C GLU A 182 11.37 11.43 12.59
N LEU A 183 10.62 10.32 12.66
CA LEU A 183 9.83 9.96 13.85
C LEU A 183 10.74 9.82 15.06
N ALA A 184 11.79 9.00 14.98
CA ALA A 184 12.70 8.70 16.08
C ALA A 184 13.53 9.92 16.49
N HIS A 185 14.19 10.58 15.52
CA HIS A 185 15.20 11.60 15.81
C HIS A 185 14.61 13.00 16.06
N LYS A 186 13.35 13.24 15.63
CA LYS A 186 12.72 14.55 15.77
C LYS A 186 11.42 14.51 16.56
N THR A 187 10.46 13.67 16.12
CA THR A 187 9.08 13.73 16.64
C THR A 187 9.01 13.20 18.08
N LEU A 188 9.59 12.03 18.35
CA LEU A 188 9.53 11.39 19.67
C LEU A 188 10.61 11.82 20.64
N LYS A 189 11.51 12.72 20.23
CA LYS A 189 12.72 13.11 20.99
C LYS A 189 12.47 13.51 22.44
N HIS A 190 11.29 14.01 22.76
CA HIS A 190 10.97 14.53 24.09
C HIS A 190 9.80 13.77 24.76
N ASP A 191 9.34 12.68 24.17
CA ASP A 191 8.17 11.94 24.67
C ASP A 191 8.56 10.89 25.72
N PHE A 192 9.81 10.42 25.70
CA PHE A 192 10.33 9.39 26.60
C PHE A 192 11.29 9.99 27.64
N HIS A 193 11.42 9.32 28.80
CA HIS A 193 12.20 9.83 29.94
C HIS A 193 13.48 9.02 30.18
N VAL A 194 13.48 7.72 29.87
CA VAL A 194 14.60 6.81 30.10
C VAL A 194 15.45 6.63 28.83
N ILE A 195 14.83 6.62 27.67
CA ILE A 195 15.53 6.48 26.38
C ILE A 195 15.70 7.84 25.70
N ASP A 196 16.80 7.99 24.96
CA ASP A 196 16.92 9.01 23.90
C ASP A 196 16.61 8.34 22.56
N THR A 197 15.43 8.65 22.00
CA THR A 197 15.01 8.09 20.71
C THR A 197 15.93 8.49 19.55
N ALA A 198 16.74 9.55 19.71
CA ALA A 198 17.75 9.94 18.73
C ALA A 198 18.91 8.93 18.60
N GLU A 199 19.09 8.01 19.58
CA GLU A 199 20.04 6.91 19.50
C GLU A 199 19.55 5.74 18.65
N SER A 200 18.32 5.80 18.12
CA SER A 200 17.76 4.75 17.27
C SER A 200 18.61 4.51 16.02
N GLN A 201 18.79 3.24 15.68
CA GLN A 201 19.47 2.81 14.47
C GLN A 201 18.45 2.46 13.40
N ILE A 202 18.52 3.10 12.25
CA ILE A 202 17.66 2.83 11.09
C ILE A 202 18.55 2.32 9.96
N LEU A 203 18.32 1.07 9.57
CA LEU A 203 19.09 0.34 8.56
C LEU A 203 18.19 0.08 7.36
N LEU A 204 18.58 0.58 6.18
CA LEU A 204 17.96 0.25 4.91
C LEU A 204 18.87 -0.72 4.16
N VAL A 205 18.41 -1.97 3.98
CA VAL A 205 19.17 -3.05 3.35
C VAL A 205 18.62 -3.30 1.94
N GLU A 206 19.48 -3.29 0.93
CA GLU A 206 19.15 -3.55 -0.46
C GLU A 206 20.11 -4.61 -1.03
N ALA A 207 19.58 -5.55 -1.81
CA ALA A 207 20.37 -6.62 -2.43
C ALA A 207 21.11 -6.16 -3.70
N MET A 208 20.68 -5.07 -4.31
CA MET A 208 21.32 -4.48 -5.47
C MET A 208 22.46 -3.55 -5.03
N ASP A 209 23.30 -3.13 -5.97
CA ASP A 209 24.46 -2.24 -5.74
C ASP A 209 24.07 -0.78 -5.36
N ARG A 210 22.78 -0.45 -5.40
CA ARG A 210 22.25 0.88 -5.04
C ARG A 210 20.77 0.85 -4.71
N ILE A 211 20.30 1.81 -3.94
CA ILE A 211 18.87 2.04 -3.73
C ILE A 211 18.22 2.65 -4.97
N LEU A 212 16.91 2.55 -5.11
CA LEU A 212 16.14 3.07 -6.24
C LEU A 212 16.70 2.64 -7.61
N PRO A 213 16.97 1.34 -7.86
CA PRO A 213 17.63 0.88 -9.08
C PRO A 213 17.00 1.34 -10.41
N PRO A 214 15.64 1.52 -10.52
CA PRO A 214 15.02 2.00 -11.75
C PRO A 214 15.30 3.46 -12.09
N TYR A 215 15.83 4.24 -11.15
CA TYR A 215 16.12 5.67 -11.35
C TYR A 215 17.56 5.88 -11.84
N PRO A 216 17.87 7.05 -12.47
CA PRO A 216 19.24 7.43 -12.79
C PRO A 216 20.17 7.36 -11.57
N ALA A 217 21.43 6.95 -11.78
CA ALA A 217 22.40 6.74 -10.69
C ALA A 217 22.62 7.97 -9.80
N GLU A 218 22.60 9.16 -10.39
CA GLU A 218 22.69 10.47 -9.69
C GLU A 218 21.51 10.71 -8.73
N LEU A 219 20.29 10.29 -9.08
CA LEU A 219 19.14 10.40 -8.21
C LEU A 219 19.21 9.38 -7.09
N SER A 220 19.68 8.16 -7.38
CA SER A 220 19.95 7.13 -6.36
C SER A 220 20.98 7.61 -5.35
N ALA A 221 22.10 8.19 -5.81
CA ALA A 221 23.14 8.74 -4.93
C ALA A 221 22.60 9.91 -4.08
N SER A 222 21.83 10.83 -4.66
CA SER A 222 21.21 11.94 -3.95
C SER A 222 20.23 11.48 -2.88
N ALA A 223 19.46 10.41 -3.16
CA ALA A 223 18.55 9.80 -2.20
C ALA A 223 19.32 9.17 -1.03
N ALA A 224 20.40 8.42 -1.32
CA ALA A 224 21.24 7.81 -0.30
C ALA A 224 21.90 8.86 0.62
N GLU A 225 22.40 9.96 0.03
CA GLU A 225 22.93 11.09 0.80
C GLU A 225 21.86 11.75 1.69
N SER A 226 20.65 11.89 1.16
CA SER A 226 19.54 12.47 1.92
C SER A 226 19.14 11.59 3.10
N LEU A 227 19.08 10.28 2.92
CA LEU A 227 18.85 9.31 3.99
C LEU A 227 19.97 9.35 5.04
N SER A 228 21.23 9.42 4.60
CA SER A 228 22.37 9.54 5.53
C SER A 228 22.29 10.78 6.39
N ARG A 229 21.87 11.94 5.83
CA ARG A 229 21.63 13.17 6.60
C ARG A 229 20.51 13.04 7.63
N LEU A 230 19.55 12.16 7.41
CA LEU A 230 18.49 11.84 8.37
C LEU A 230 18.95 10.82 9.44
N GLY A 231 20.15 10.26 9.33
CA GLY A 231 20.66 9.24 10.24
C GLY A 231 20.33 7.80 9.84
N VAL A 232 19.90 7.56 8.59
CA VAL A 232 19.70 6.21 8.05
C VAL A 232 21.00 5.64 7.52
N THR A 233 21.34 4.42 7.92
CA THR A 233 22.42 3.64 7.33
C THR A 233 21.91 2.82 6.15
N VAL A 234 22.44 3.09 4.97
CA VAL A 234 22.13 2.32 3.75
C VAL A 234 23.19 1.23 3.56
N GLN A 235 22.75 -0.02 3.39
CA GLN A 235 23.59 -1.19 3.10
C GLN A 235 23.14 -1.81 1.77
N THR A 236 24.06 -1.88 0.80
CA THR A 236 23.86 -2.47 -0.53
C THR A 236 24.84 -3.61 -0.78
#